data_857a7cecceafd52af3162b35ea8736ae
#
_entry.id   857a7cecceafd52af3162b35ea8736ae
#
_cell.length_a   1.000
_cell.length_b   1.000
_cell.length_c   1.000
_cell.angle_alpha   90.00
_cell.angle_beta   90.00
_cell.angle_gamma   90.00
#
_symmetry.space_group_name_H-M   'P 1'
#
loop_
_entity.id
_entity.type
_entity.pdbx_description
1 polymer ?
#
loop_
_entity_poly.entity_id
_entity_poly.type
_entity_poly.pdbx_seq_one_letter_code
_entity_poly.pdbx_strand_id
1 'polypeptide(L)'
;ASGAAATVAGGINNTANGSYSFAAGNRAKAIHMGSFVWADATNSDFSSVANNTFNVRASGGYTLTSNAAGTSGVRLPAGSGTWNSLSDRAAKENVVPVDSLDILAKVGALPLSTWNYISQDASIRHMGPMAQDFAAAFGLGENDTTISTIDADGVALAAIQGLYQQNQQQAQLIAQQQQVIADLERRVAALERGSKP
;
A
#
# COMPACT_ATOMS: atom_id res chain seq x y z
N ALA A 1 -11.15 -13.76 35.70
CA ALA A 1 -10.84 -14.77 34.69
C ALA A 1 -11.43 -16.09 35.11
N SER A 2 -12.11 -16.79 34.22
CA SER A 2 -12.67 -18.13 34.46
C SER A 2 -12.20 -19.18 33.45
N GLY A 3 -11.63 -18.75 32.34
CA GLY A 3 -10.99 -19.66 31.37
C GLY A 3 -9.72 -20.30 31.92
N ALA A 4 -9.43 -21.54 31.51
CA ALA A 4 -8.20 -22.23 31.90
C ALA A 4 -6.98 -21.42 31.40
N ALA A 5 -6.01 -21.14 32.29
CA ALA A 5 -4.84 -20.30 32.04
C ALA A 5 -5.16 -18.89 31.47
N ALA A 6 -6.36 -18.36 31.76
CA ALA A 6 -6.76 -17.03 31.33
C ALA A 6 -6.28 -15.95 32.31
N THR A 7 -5.98 -14.75 31.81
CA THR A 7 -5.44 -13.63 32.60
C THR A 7 -6.31 -12.38 32.42
N VAL A 8 -6.64 -11.73 33.56
CA VAL A 8 -7.07 -10.33 33.60
C VAL A 8 -5.94 -9.54 34.24
N ALA A 9 -5.20 -8.76 33.43
CA ALA A 9 -3.98 -8.10 33.87
C ALA A 9 -4.24 -6.82 34.69
N GLY A 10 -5.44 -6.24 34.59
CA GLY A 10 -5.83 -5.04 35.32
C GLY A 10 -6.89 -4.22 34.63
N GLY A 11 -7.34 -3.16 35.29
CA GLY A 11 -8.42 -2.30 34.82
C GLY A 11 -9.79 -2.64 35.43
N ILE A 12 -10.87 -2.27 34.79
CA ILE A 12 -12.21 -2.39 35.37
C ILE A 12 -13.16 -3.16 34.45
N ASN A 13 -14.04 -3.98 35.01
CA ASN A 13 -15.09 -4.73 34.30
C ASN A 13 -14.57 -5.66 33.20
N ASN A 14 -13.33 -6.13 33.29
CA ASN A 14 -12.75 -7.06 32.32
C ASN A 14 -13.18 -8.51 32.55
N THR A 15 -13.27 -9.27 31.47
CA THR A 15 -13.64 -10.69 31.50
C THR A 15 -12.69 -11.48 30.62
N ALA A 16 -12.09 -12.55 31.13
CA ALA A 16 -11.28 -13.51 30.37
C ALA A 16 -11.86 -14.93 30.62
N ASN A 17 -12.80 -15.34 29.77
CA ASN A 17 -13.51 -16.60 29.85
C ASN A 17 -13.00 -17.63 28.85
N GLY A 18 -12.38 -17.23 27.76
CA GLY A 18 -11.70 -18.14 26.83
C GLY A 18 -10.47 -18.76 27.49
N SER A 19 -10.21 -20.05 27.29
CA SER A 19 -8.95 -20.65 27.71
C SER A 19 -7.76 -19.94 27.04
N TYR A 20 -6.66 -19.73 27.79
CA TYR A 20 -5.46 -19.02 27.32
C TYR A 20 -5.72 -17.57 26.88
N SER A 21 -6.83 -16.95 27.29
CA SER A 21 -7.19 -15.59 26.91
C SER A 21 -6.59 -14.54 27.83
N PHE A 22 -6.45 -13.31 27.32
CA PHE A 22 -5.96 -12.14 28.05
C PHE A 22 -6.92 -10.97 27.90
N ALA A 23 -7.27 -10.32 29.01
CA ALA A 23 -8.10 -9.12 29.00
C ALA A 23 -7.51 -8.02 29.87
N ALA A 24 -7.47 -6.78 29.38
CA ALA A 24 -7.01 -5.62 30.14
C ALA A 24 -7.69 -4.31 29.68
N GLY A 25 -7.68 -3.30 30.57
CA GLY A 25 -8.24 -1.97 30.31
C GLY A 25 -9.65 -1.80 30.87
N ASN A 26 -10.57 -1.20 30.11
CA ASN A 26 -11.95 -0.98 30.58
C ASN A 26 -12.94 -1.79 29.72
N ARG A 27 -13.64 -2.75 30.37
CA ARG A 27 -14.69 -3.57 29.77
C ARG A 27 -14.21 -4.47 28.61
N ALA A 28 -12.96 -4.93 28.65
CA ALA A 28 -12.43 -5.92 27.72
C ALA A 28 -13.04 -7.30 27.97
N LYS A 29 -13.54 -7.97 26.93
CA LYS A 29 -14.23 -9.25 27.00
C LYS A 29 -13.51 -10.29 26.12
N ALA A 30 -12.50 -10.95 26.65
CA ALA A 30 -11.78 -12.04 26.01
C ALA A 30 -12.55 -13.36 26.22
N ILE A 31 -13.58 -13.56 25.40
CA ILE A 31 -14.53 -14.67 25.54
C ILE A 31 -14.17 -15.89 24.67
N HIS A 32 -13.27 -15.73 23.71
CA HIS A 32 -12.81 -16.79 22.81
C HIS A 32 -11.44 -17.34 23.24
N MET A 33 -11.18 -18.60 22.95
CA MET A 33 -9.93 -19.28 23.28
C MET A 33 -8.73 -18.57 22.59
N GLY A 34 -7.63 -18.40 23.34
CA GLY A 34 -6.39 -17.81 22.83
C GLY A 34 -6.50 -16.34 22.40
N SER A 35 -7.59 -15.64 22.74
CA SER A 35 -7.77 -14.25 22.34
C SER A 35 -7.09 -13.28 23.31
N PHE A 36 -6.50 -12.23 22.74
CA PHE A 36 -6.06 -11.04 23.46
C PHE A 36 -7.06 -9.91 23.25
N VAL A 37 -7.50 -9.26 24.35
CA VAL A 37 -8.39 -8.09 24.28
C VAL A 37 -7.86 -6.99 25.18
N TRP A 38 -7.52 -5.86 24.59
CA TRP A 38 -7.27 -4.61 25.30
C TRP A 38 -8.27 -3.55 24.89
N ALA A 39 -8.87 -2.87 25.86
CA ALA A 39 -9.85 -1.83 25.62
C ALA A 39 -9.48 -0.55 26.38
N ASP A 40 -9.52 0.57 25.69
CA ASP A 40 -9.27 1.91 26.23
C ASP A 40 -10.34 2.34 27.26
N ALA A 41 -10.33 3.60 27.71
CA ALA A 41 -11.22 4.12 28.74
C ALA A 41 -12.70 4.22 28.31
N THR A 42 -13.04 3.90 27.06
CA THR A 42 -14.44 3.98 26.57
C THR A 42 -15.35 3.06 27.37
N ASN A 43 -16.45 3.60 27.92
CA ASN A 43 -17.40 2.88 28.77
C ASN A 43 -18.37 2.03 27.93
N SER A 44 -17.84 1.06 27.20
CA SER A 44 -18.59 0.09 26.38
C SER A 44 -17.84 -1.23 26.33
N ASP A 45 -18.55 -2.35 26.34
CA ASP A 45 -17.94 -3.67 26.19
C ASP A 45 -17.24 -3.79 24.85
N PHE A 46 -16.04 -4.38 24.88
CA PHE A 46 -15.26 -4.69 23.68
C PHE A 46 -14.84 -6.17 23.73
N SER A 47 -15.38 -6.94 22.85
CA SER A 47 -15.24 -8.40 22.86
C SER A 47 -14.28 -8.90 21.79
N SER A 48 -13.62 -10.02 22.06
CA SER A 48 -12.92 -10.80 21.03
C SER A 48 -13.92 -11.27 19.96
N VAL A 49 -13.47 -11.33 18.69
CA VAL A 49 -14.30 -11.67 17.53
C VAL A 49 -14.23 -13.15 17.14
N ALA A 50 -13.13 -13.84 17.48
CA ALA A 50 -12.93 -15.27 17.22
C ALA A 50 -11.81 -15.83 18.10
N ASN A 51 -11.59 -17.16 18.03
CA ASN A 51 -10.43 -17.80 18.65
C ASN A 51 -9.12 -17.28 18.04
N ASN A 52 -8.07 -17.22 18.89
CA ASN A 52 -6.70 -16.86 18.48
C ASN A 52 -6.59 -15.48 17.82
N THR A 53 -7.42 -14.51 18.22
CA THR A 53 -7.42 -13.15 17.68
C THR A 53 -6.80 -12.14 18.64
N PHE A 54 -6.11 -11.14 18.09
CA PHE A 54 -5.60 -9.99 18.80
C PHE A 54 -6.53 -8.79 18.57
N ASN A 55 -7.26 -8.39 19.62
CA ASN A 55 -8.28 -7.36 19.54
C ASN A 55 -7.89 -6.19 20.43
N VAL A 56 -7.79 -4.99 19.85
CA VAL A 56 -7.46 -3.77 20.58
C VAL A 56 -8.43 -2.67 20.17
N ARG A 57 -9.03 -2.00 21.16
CA ARG A 57 -9.73 -0.74 20.95
C ARG A 57 -8.90 0.39 21.53
N ALA A 58 -8.45 1.28 20.66
CA ALA A 58 -7.75 2.51 21.01
C ALA A 58 -8.38 3.66 20.24
N SER A 59 -9.42 4.28 20.80
CA SER A 59 -10.19 5.35 20.14
C SER A 59 -9.36 6.59 19.81
N GLY A 60 -8.23 6.79 20.47
CA GLY A 60 -7.22 7.81 20.17
C GLY A 60 -6.27 7.46 19.01
N GLY A 61 -6.39 6.24 18.41
CA GLY A 61 -5.52 5.74 17.36
C GLY A 61 -4.44 4.80 17.86
N TYR A 62 -3.64 4.29 16.91
CA TYR A 62 -2.55 3.36 17.16
C TYR A 62 -1.24 3.96 16.66
N THR A 63 -0.15 3.69 17.35
CA THR A 63 1.22 4.00 16.90
C THR A 63 2.09 2.78 17.16
N LEU A 64 2.70 2.26 16.10
CA LEU A 64 3.69 1.17 16.18
C LEU A 64 5.01 1.74 15.67
N THR A 65 6.00 1.86 16.57
CA THR A 65 7.35 2.36 16.25
C THR A 65 8.31 1.20 16.13
N SER A 66 9.20 1.27 15.15
CA SER A 66 10.19 0.24 14.85
C SER A 66 11.62 0.66 15.22
N ASN A 67 11.83 1.86 15.77
CA ASN A 67 13.12 2.30 16.29
C ASN A 67 12.96 3.01 17.64
N ALA A 68 14.07 3.13 18.39
CA ALA A 68 14.08 3.74 19.73
C ALA A 68 13.71 5.24 19.74
N ALA A 69 13.99 5.97 18.67
CA ALA A 69 13.71 7.41 18.56
C ALA A 69 12.24 7.70 18.19
N GLY A 70 11.43 6.69 17.83
CA GLY A 70 10.05 6.88 17.41
C GLY A 70 9.89 7.58 16.05
N THR A 71 10.95 7.61 15.24
CA THR A 71 10.98 8.27 13.94
C THR A 71 10.69 7.32 12.77
N SER A 72 10.47 6.04 13.06
CA SER A 72 10.10 5.01 12.07
C SER A 72 8.94 4.16 12.59
N GLY A 73 8.00 3.82 11.74
CA GLY A 73 6.83 3.01 12.09
C GLY A 73 5.59 3.40 11.32
N VAL A 74 4.44 2.96 11.83
CA VAL A 74 3.12 3.24 11.25
C VAL A 74 2.15 3.79 12.30
N ARG A 75 1.22 4.61 11.85
CA ARG A 75 0.18 5.19 12.69
C ARG A 75 -1.19 5.01 12.06
N LEU A 76 -2.16 4.54 12.84
CA LEU A 76 -3.58 4.58 12.51
C LEU A 76 -4.21 5.73 13.32
N PRO A 77 -4.53 6.89 12.70
CA PRO A 77 -5.14 8.00 13.43
C PRO A 77 -6.53 7.66 13.96
N ALA A 78 -6.97 8.39 14.97
CA ALA A 78 -8.32 8.24 15.52
C ALA A 78 -9.38 8.36 14.41
N GLY A 79 -10.32 7.40 14.35
CA GLY A 79 -11.38 7.35 13.35
C GLY A 79 -10.94 6.99 11.93
N SER A 80 -9.65 6.76 11.68
CA SER A 80 -9.15 6.34 10.36
C SER A 80 -9.26 4.83 10.18
N GLY A 81 -9.51 4.39 8.94
CA GLY A 81 -9.42 2.99 8.52
C GLY A 81 -8.11 2.62 7.81
N THR A 82 -7.13 3.55 7.74
CA THR A 82 -5.88 3.36 7.00
C THR A 82 -4.65 3.65 7.84
N TRP A 83 -3.59 2.88 7.63
CA TRP A 83 -2.28 3.11 8.22
C TRP A 83 -1.53 4.21 7.48
N ASN A 84 -0.97 5.16 8.24
CA ASN A 84 -0.06 6.16 7.70
C ASN A 84 1.38 5.74 8.03
N SER A 85 2.21 5.60 7.00
CA SER A 85 3.65 5.41 7.16
C SER A 85 4.33 6.75 7.43
N LEU A 86 5.33 6.76 8.32
CA LEU A 86 6.17 7.94 8.51
C LEU A 86 6.98 8.22 7.25
N SER A 87 6.86 9.42 6.69
CA SER A 87 7.52 9.82 5.44
C SER A 87 8.04 11.26 5.50
N ASP A 88 8.51 11.69 6.69
CA ASP A 88 9.11 12.99 6.87
C ASP A 88 10.43 13.08 6.09
N ARG A 89 10.65 14.21 5.41
CA ARG A 89 11.90 14.52 4.71
C ARG A 89 13.10 14.49 5.66
N ALA A 90 12.93 14.99 6.88
CA ALA A 90 13.98 15.03 7.89
C ALA A 90 14.41 13.65 8.42
N ALA A 91 13.61 12.62 8.17
CA ALA A 91 13.89 11.22 8.52
C ALA A 91 14.51 10.43 7.34
N LYS A 92 14.85 11.10 6.24
CA LYS A 92 15.38 10.48 5.01
C LYS A 92 16.72 11.14 4.64
N GLU A 93 17.60 10.34 4.08
CA GLU A 93 18.89 10.77 3.54
C GLU A 93 19.11 10.19 2.14
N ASN A 94 20.16 10.60 1.43
CA ASN A 94 20.54 10.11 0.11
C ASN A 94 19.42 10.24 -0.94
N VAL A 95 18.68 11.35 -0.89
CA VAL A 95 17.54 11.58 -1.78
C VAL A 95 18.05 11.89 -3.20
N VAL A 96 17.79 10.99 -4.13
CA VAL A 96 18.17 11.10 -5.54
C VAL A 96 16.91 11.07 -6.41
N PRO A 97 16.76 11.98 -7.38
CA PRO A 97 15.68 11.92 -8.36
C PRO A 97 15.73 10.63 -9.19
N VAL A 98 14.57 10.11 -9.55
CA VAL A 98 14.46 8.92 -10.41
C VAL A 98 14.17 9.31 -11.86
N ASP A 99 14.61 8.49 -12.82
CA ASP A 99 14.20 8.61 -14.22
C ASP A 99 12.83 7.92 -14.39
N SER A 100 11.81 8.74 -14.54
CA SER A 100 10.43 8.26 -14.67
C SER A 100 10.17 7.46 -15.94
N LEU A 101 10.91 7.71 -17.03
CA LEU A 101 10.78 6.92 -18.27
C LEU A 101 11.43 5.54 -18.14
N ASP A 102 12.58 5.44 -17.46
CA ASP A 102 13.21 4.16 -17.15
C ASP A 102 12.29 3.32 -16.23
N ILE A 103 11.73 3.95 -15.18
CA ILE A 103 10.77 3.27 -14.29
C ILE A 103 9.53 2.81 -15.05
N LEU A 104 8.97 3.62 -15.95
CA LEU A 104 7.84 3.22 -16.79
C LEU A 104 8.17 1.99 -17.65
N ALA A 105 9.35 1.96 -18.28
CA ALA A 105 9.79 0.84 -19.09
C ALA A 105 9.94 -0.44 -18.25
N LYS A 106 10.51 -0.35 -17.05
CA LYS A 106 10.65 -1.46 -16.11
C LYS A 106 9.30 -1.97 -15.61
N VAL A 107 8.35 -1.07 -15.30
CA VAL A 107 6.97 -1.46 -14.93
C VAL A 107 6.29 -2.18 -16.09
N GLY A 108 6.47 -1.72 -17.33
CA GLY A 108 5.92 -2.37 -18.52
C GLY A 108 6.48 -3.78 -18.79
N ALA A 109 7.70 -4.06 -18.32
CA ALA A 109 8.37 -5.36 -18.46
C ALA A 109 8.17 -6.27 -17.22
N LEU A 110 7.66 -5.73 -16.10
CA LEU A 110 7.53 -6.47 -14.84
C LEU A 110 6.46 -7.55 -14.95
N PRO A 111 6.77 -8.84 -14.66
CA PRO A 111 5.78 -9.89 -14.65
C PRO A 111 4.71 -9.65 -13.57
N LEU A 112 3.46 -9.61 -13.97
CA LEU A 112 2.32 -9.54 -13.05
C LEU A 112 1.52 -10.83 -13.11
N SER A 113 1.15 -11.35 -11.94
CA SER A 113 0.41 -12.60 -11.82
C SER A 113 -0.71 -12.49 -10.80
N THR A 114 -1.69 -13.36 -10.88
CA THR A 114 -2.64 -13.60 -9.80
C THR A 114 -2.24 -14.84 -9.02
N TRP A 115 -2.33 -14.77 -7.70
CA TRP A 115 -1.90 -15.83 -6.80
C TRP A 115 -2.75 -15.88 -5.51
N ASN A 116 -2.55 -16.87 -4.68
CA ASN A 116 -3.04 -16.93 -3.31
C ASN A 116 -1.92 -17.43 -2.38
N TYR A 117 -1.96 -17.04 -1.12
CA TYR A 117 -1.05 -17.62 -0.14
C TYR A 117 -1.39 -19.08 0.10
N ILE A 118 -0.36 -19.93 0.28
CA ILE A 118 -0.53 -21.37 0.60
C ILE A 118 -1.36 -21.55 1.88
N SER A 119 -1.26 -20.61 2.82
CA SER A 119 -1.97 -20.61 4.10
C SER A 119 -3.38 -20.03 4.05
N GLN A 120 -3.84 -19.54 2.90
CA GLN A 120 -5.18 -18.97 2.70
C GLN A 120 -6.10 -19.92 1.94
N ASP A 121 -7.41 -19.68 2.03
CA ASP A 121 -8.38 -20.34 1.17
C ASP A 121 -8.06 -20.06 -0.31
N ALA A 122 -8.11 -21.10 -1.14
CA ALA A 122 -7.73 -20.99 -2.57
C ALA A 122 -8.65 -20.04 -3.38
N SER A 123 -9.83 -19.72 -2.89
CA SER A 123 -10.73 -18.74 -3.50
C SER A 123 -10.27 -17.28 -3.31
N ILE A 124 -9.40 -17.02 -2.32
CA ILE A 124 -8.87 -15.68 -2.06
C ILE A 124 -7.73 -15.43 -3.04
N ARG A 125 -7.96 -14.51 -3.99
CA ARG A 125 -6.99 -14.18 -5.04
C ARG A 125 -6.40 -12.79 -4.82
N HIS A 126 -5.09 -12.71 -5.03
CA HIS A 126 -4.31 -11.47 -5.05
C HIS A 126 -3.74 -11.24 -6.45
N MET A 127 -3.27 -10.03 -6.72
CA MET A 127 -2.58 -9.68 -7.96
C MET A 127 -1.35 -8.83 -7.63
N GLY A 128 -0.24 -9.11 -8.29
CA GLY A 128 0.99 -8.33 -8.15
C GLY A 128 2.20 -9.06 -8.70
N PRO A 129 3.37 -8.41 -8.65
CA PRO A 129 4.65 -9.05 -8.97
C PRO A 129 5.07 -9.98 -7.84
N MET A 130 6.00 -10.87 -8.12
CA MET A 130 6.77 -11.55 -7.09
C MET A 130 7.86 -10.61 -6.55
N ALA A 131 8.21 -10.78 -5.28
CA ALA A 131 9.20 -9.91 -4.62
C ALA A 131 10.58 -10.00 -5.30
N GLN A 132 10.96 -11.19 -5.78
CA GLN A 132 12.19 -11.41 -6.52
C GLN A 132 12.24 -10.58 -7.81
N ASP A 133 11.15 -10.59 -8.59
CA ASP A 133 11.05 -9.83 -9.84
C ASP A 133 11.09 -8.33 -9.58
N PHE A 134 10.39 -7.87 -8.53
CA PHE A 134 10.37 -6.47 -8.11
C PHE A 134 11.78 -5.99 -7.68
N ALA A 135 12.45 -6.74 -6.82
CA ALA A 135 13.81 -6.44 -6.38
C ALA A 135 14.80 -6.43 -7.54
N ALA A 136 14.71 -7.39 -8.46
CA ALA A 136 15.57 -7.47 -9.64
C ALA A 136 15.36 -6.28 -10.61
N ALA A 137 14.11 -5.82 -10.77
CA ALA A 137 13.78 -4.72 -11.67
C ALA A 137 14.19 -3.34 -11.11
N PHE A 138 13.95 -3.10 -9.82
CA PHE A 138 14.05 -1.77 -9.23
C PHE A 138 15.21 -1.59 -8.24
N GLY A 139 15.76 -2.67 -7.68
CA GLY A 139 16.80 -2.60 -6.64
C GLY A 139 16.30 -1.96 -5.35
N LEU A 140 15.01 -2.08 -5.03
CA LEU A 140 14.37 -1.49 -3.87
C LEU A 140 14.01 -2.55 -2.82
N GLY A 141 13.81 -2.10 -1.59
CA GLY A 141 13.41 -2.94 -0.47
C GLY A 141 14.58 -3.49 0.34
N GLU A 142 14.26 -4.18 1.43
CA GLU A 142 15.25 -4.74 2.37
C GLU A 142 15.73 -6.14 1.95
N ASN A 143 14.95 -6.86 1.14
CA ASN A 143 15.20 -8.22 0.69
C ASN A 143 14.37 -8.56 -0.55
N ASP A 144 14.56 -9.74 -1.10
CA ASP A 144 13.88 -10.26 -2.29
C ASP A 144 12.64 -11.12 -2.00
N THR A 145 12.18 -11.17 -0.76
CA THR A 145 11.02 -11.98 -0.35
C THR A 145 9.81 -11.14 0.09
N THR A 146 10.00 -9.83 0.21
CA THR A 146 8.95 -8.88 0.61
C THR A 146 8.95 -7.64 -0.29
N ILE A 147 7.79 -7.02 -0.45
CA ILE A 147 7.63 -5.72 -1.12
C ILE A 147 7.00 -4.76 -0.12
N SER A 148 7.67 -3.64 0.16
CA SER A 148 7.09 -2.55 0.93
C SER A 148 6.00 -1.85 0.11
N THR A 149 4.86 -1.53 0.72
CA THR A 149 3.80 -0.75 0.07
C THR A 149 4.30 0.63 -0.34
N ILE A 150 5.22 1.25 0.41
CA ILE A 150 5.83 2.53 0.07
C ILE A 150 6.62 2.42 -1.24
N ASP A 151 7.36 1.34 -1.44
CA ASP A 151 8.16 1.14 -2.65
C ASP A 151 7.27 0.85 -3.86
N ALA A 152 6.25 0.00 -3.70
CA ALA A 152 5.28 -0.27 -4.74
C ALA A 152 4.53 1.00 -5.18
N ASP A 153 4.07 1.81 -4.23
CA ASP A 153 3.38 3.08 -4.50
C ASP A 153 4.33 4.10 -5.15
N GLY A 154 5.59 4.16 -4.70
CA GLY A 154 6.63 5.03 -5.27
C GLY A 154 6.93 4.70 -6.73
N VAL A 155 7.09 3.41 -7.04
CA VAL A 155 7.28 2.91 -8.42
C VAL A 155 6.06 3.24 -9.28
N ALA A 156 4.84 3.05 -8.77
CA ALA A 156 3.62 3.38 -9.50
C ALA A 156 3.53 4.89 -9.81
N LEU A 157 3.82 5.76 -8.85
CA LEU A 157 3.84 7.21 -9.06
C LEU A 157 4.89 7.63 -10.10
N ALA A 158 6.10 7.05 -10.04
CA ALA A 158 7.15 7.34 -11.02
C ALA A 158 6.75 6.86 -12.43
N ALA A 159 6.14 5.68 -12.55
CA ALA A 159 5.64 5.18 -13.82
C ALA A 159 4.52 6.06 -14.42
N ILE A 160 3.60 6.57 -13.58
CA ILE A 160 2.58 7.53 -14.00
C ILE A 160 3.21 8.83 -14.52
N GLN A 161 4.24 9.34 -13.86
CA GLN A 161 5.00 10.51 -14.35
C GLN A 161 5.67 10.23 -15.69
N GLY A 162 6.26 9.05 -15.86
CA GLY A 162 6.86 8.63 -17.13
C GLY A 162 5.81 8.53 -18.25
N LEU A 163 4.64 7.96 -17.96
CA LEU A 163 3.54 7.90 -18.91
C LEU A 163 3.03 9.30 -19.30
N TYR A 164 2.94 10.21 -18.34
CA TYR A 164 2.58 11.61 -18.62
C TYR A 164 3.60 12.26 -19.55
N GLN A 165 4.90 12.10 -19.31
CA GLN A 165 5.96 12.63 -20.18
C GLN A 165 5.86 12.04 -21.60
N GLN A 166 5.65 10.72 -21.73
CA GLN A 166 5.49 10.05 -23.00
C GLN A 166 4.27 10.59 -23.77
N ASN A 167 3.15 10.79 -23.09
CA ASN A 167 1.94 11.36 -23.70
C ASN A 167 2.16 12.79 -24.21
N GLN A 168 2.93 13.62 -23.48
CA GLN A 168 3.28 14.97 -23.92
C GLN A 168 4.14 14.93 -25.19
N GLN A 169 5.12 14.04 -25.25
CA GLN A 169 5.96 13.85 -26.46
C GLN A 169 5.12 13.38 -27.65
N GLN A 170 4.21 12.43 -27.45
CA GLN A 170 3.30 11.95 -28.49
C GLN A 170 2.38 13.07 -29.00
N ALA A 171 1.83 13.89 -28.12
CA ALA A 171 0.99 15.02 -28.51
C ALA A 171 1.74 16.04 -29.38
N GLN A 172 3.00 16.33 -29.05
CA GLN A 172 3.85 17.20 -29.86
C GLN A 172 4.14 16.59 -31.24
N LEU A 173 4.45 15.30 -31.30
CA LEU A 173 4.68 14.60 -32.57
C LEU A 173 3.43 14.58 -33.45
N ILE A 174 2.27 14.31 -32.87
CA ILE A 174 0.98 14.36 -33.57
C ILE A 174 0.73 15.76 -34.18
N ALA A 175 0.96 16.82 -33.42
CA ALA A 175 0.82 18.19 -33.88
C ALA A 175 1.77 18.50 -35.07
N GLN A 176 3.02 18.03 -34.99
CA GLN A 176 3.98 18.18 -36.10
C GLN A 176 3.52 17.39 -37.34
N GLN A 177 3.05 16.17 -37.18
CA GLN A 177 2.52 15.36 -38.28
C GLN A 177 1.31 16.01 -38.94
N GLN A 178 0.40 16.60 -38.17
CA GLN A 178 -0.75 17.33 -38.69
C GLN A 178 -0.33 18.55 -39.54
N GLN A 179 0.72 19.28 -39.13
CA GLN A 179 1.26 20.38 -39.92
C GLN A 179 1.82 19.89 -41.26
N VAL A 180 2.57 18.78 -41.26
CA VAL A 180 3.12 18.17 -42.46
C VAL A 180 2.02 17.71 -43.41
N ILE A 181 0.97 17.04 -42.87
CA ILE A 181 -0.18 16.61 -43.65
C ILE A 181 -0.89 17.80 -44.30
N ALA A 182 -1.18 18.85 -43.53
CA ALA A 182 -1.81 20.07 -44.06
C ALA A 182 -0.97 20.77 -45.15
N ASP A 183 0.38 20.73 -45.05
CA ASP A 183 1.26 21.24 -46.11
C ASP A 183 1.22 20.40 -47.38
N LEU A 184 1.26 19.07 -47.24
CA LEU A 184 1.14 18.12 -48.35
C LEU A 184 -0.19 18.27 -49.08
N GLU A 185 -1.31 18.37 -48.35
CA GLU A 185 -2.65 18.60 -48.92
C GLU A 185 -2.69 19.88 -49.74
N ARG A 186 -2.11 20.99 -49.25
CA ARG A 186 -1.99 22.26 -49.99
C ARG A 186 -1.19 22.10 -51.30
N ARG A 187 -0.06 21.36 -51.22
CA ARG A 187 0.79 21.12 -52.40
C ARG A 187 0.07 20.22 -53.44
N VAL A 188 -0.60 19.19 -53.01
CA VAL A 188 -1.40 18.32 -53.91
C VAL A 188 -2.49 19.13 -54.59
N ALA A 189 -3.28 19.91 -53.85
CA ALA A 189 -4.33 20.75 -54.41
C ALA A 189 -3.78 21.84 -55.39
N ALA A 190 -2.55 22.30 -55.22
CA ALA A 190 -1.90 23.22 -56.15
C ALA A 190 -1.51 22.50 -57.46
N LEU A 191 -0.95 21.29 -57.38
CA LEU A 191 -0.59 20.48 -58.54
C LEU A 191 -1.83 20.08 -59.38
N GLU A 192 -2.93 19.66 -58.73
CA GLU A 192 -4.19 19.34 -59.41
C GLU A 192 -4.79 20.53 -60.13
N ARG A 193 -4.67 21.73 -59.61
CA ARG A 193 -5.09 22.96 -60.27
C ARG A 193 -4.22 23.34 -61.46
N GLY A 194 -2.90 23.10 -61.37
CA GLY A 194 -1.96 23.39 -62.48
C GLY A 194 -1.98 22.35 -63.62
N SER A 195 -2.60 21.20 -63.42
CA SER A 195 -2.71 20.11 -64.40
C SER A 195 -4.03 20.11 -65.19
N LYS A 196 -4.91 21.10 -64.94
CA LYS A 196 -6.13 21.28 -65.80
C LYS A 196 -5.73 22.11 -66.99
N PRO A 197 -5.94 21.58 -68.23
CA PRO A 197 -5.63 22.29 -69.50
C PRO A 197 -6.54 23.49 -69.73
#